data_9f151facf30b9e36afd66f1014dee506
#
_entry.id   9f151facf30b9e36afd66f1014dee506
#
_cell.length_a   1.000
_cell.length_b   1.000
_cell.length_c   1.000
_cell.angle_alpha   90.00
_cell.angle_beta   90.00
_cell.angle_gamma   90.00
#
_symmetry.space_group_name_H-M   'P 1'
#
loop_
_entity.id
_entity.type
_entity.pdbx_description
1 polymer ?
#
loop_
_entity_poly.entity_id
_entity_poly.type
_entity_poly.pdbx_seq_one_letter_code
_entity_poly.pdbx_strand_id
1 'polypeptide(L)'
;GSEMCIRDRHRIIAITDAKKGALRKLADTEGYKTFVIADNVGGRFSVLTPVGLLPIAIAGFDIRTLVSGAVAMEKACGEDIPFEKNPAAIYAATRNALYQSGKKIEILVNFNPKLHFFAEWWKQLYGESEGKDGKGIFPASVDLTTDLHSMGQYIQQGVRMLMETVISFGKPHYQVQIPSDAANLDKLNFLAGKRVDEVNKMAELGTQIAHVD
;
A
#
# COMPACT_ATOMS: atom_id res chain seq x y z
N GLY A 1 -32.12 0.02 -29.48
CA GLY A 1 -30.94 -0.52 -28.79
C GLY A 1 -30.73 -1.97 -29.17
N SER A 2 -29.51 -2.36 -29.52
CA SER A 2 -29.21 -3.73 -29.90
C SER A 2 -29.43 -4.68 -28.71
N GLU A 3 -29.86 -5.93 -28.98
CA GLU A 3 -30.02 -6.99 -27.95
C GLU A 3 -28.75 -7.19 -27.10
N MET A 4 -27.60 -6.83 -27.61
CA MET A 4 -26.31 -6.83 -26.91
C MET A 4 -26.31 -5.88 -25.70
N CYS A 5 -26.92 -4.68 -25.82
CA CYS A 5 -27.01 -3.73 -24.70
C CYS A 5 -27.93 -4.21 -23.57
N ILE A 6 -28.95 -5.00 -23.86
CA ILE A 6 -29.90 -5.51 -22.87
C ILE A 6 -29.26 -6.63 -22.05
N ARG A 7 -28.46 -7.51 -22.67
CA ARG A 7 -27.75 -8.60 -21.99
C ARG A 7 -26.63 -8.12 -21.08
N ASP A 8 -25.99 -6.99 -21.40
CA ASP A 8 -24.86 -6.46 -20.63
C ASP A 8 -25.28 -5.66 -19.40
N ARG A 9 -26.51 -5.17 -19.32
CA ARG A 9 -27.01 -4.42 -18.15
C ARG A 9 -26.83 -5.17 -16.83
N HIS A 10 -27.04 -6.48 -16.82
CA HIS A 10 -26.90 -7.30 -15.62
C HIS A 10 -25.44 -7.50 -15.18
N ARG A 11 -24.48 -7.16 -16.04
CA ARG A 11 -23.04 -7.24 -15.76
C ARG A 11 -22.45 -5.91 -15.32
N ILE A 12 -23.21 -4.83 -15.43
CA ILE A 12 -22.78 -3.49 -15.05
C ILE A 12 -23.24 -3.22 -13.62
N ILE A 13 -22.29 -2.88 -12.77
CA ILE A 13 -22.53 -2.46 -11.40
C ILE A 13 -21.95 -1.05 -11.25
N ALA A 14 -22.79 -0.10 -10.86
CA ALA A 14 -22.35 1.27 -10.62
C ALA A 14 -22.15 1.52 -9.12
N ILE A 15 -20.98 2.06 -8.77
CA ILE A 15 -20.67 2.53 -7.43
C ILE A 15 -20.71 4.05 -7.49
N THR A 16 -21.69 4.68 -6.86
CA THR A 16 -21.96 6.10 -7.07
C THR A 16 -22.70 6.72 -5.86
N ASP A 17 -22.92 8.03 -5.93
CA ASP A 17 -23.76 8.77 -4.97
C ASP A 17 -25.18 8.17 -4.88
N ALA A 18 -25.80 8.34 -3.72
CA ALA A 18 -27.15 7.82 -3.44
C ALA A 18 -28.25 8.51 -4.26
N LYS A 19 -28.08 9.80 -4.58
CA LYS A 19 -29.17 10.66 -5.08
C LYS A 19 -28.80 11.50 -6.31
N LYS A 20 -27.54 11.84 -6.53
CA LYS A 20 -27.11 12.84 -7.52
C LYS A 20 -25.89 12.41 -8.33
N GLY A 21 -25.64 13.14 -9.40
CA GLY A 21 -24.51 12.91 -10.29
C GLY A 21 -24.88 12.20 -11.60
N ALA A 22 -24.02 12.30 -12.60
CA ALA A 22 -24.27 11.76 -13.92
C ALA A 22 -24.39 10.23 -13.92
N LEU A 23 -23.49 9.55 -13.18
CA LEU A 23 -23.53 8.08 -13.09
C LEU A 23 -24.77 7.59 -12.34
N ARG A 24 -25.25 8.32 -11.34
CA ARG A 24 -26.52 7.98 -10.65
C ARG A 24 -27.68 8.03 -11.63
N LYS A 25 -27.80 9.13 -12.39
CA LYS A 25 -28.86 9.29 -13.41
C LYS A 25 -28.81 8.19 -14.49
N LEU A 26 -27.60 7.89 -14.96
CA LEU A 26 -27.42 6.82 -15.95
C LEU A 26 -27.82 5.46 -15.37
N ALA A 27 -27.40 5.14 -14.16
CA ALA A 27 -27.72 3.88 -13.52
C ALA A 27 -29.23 3.71 -13.29
N ASP A 28 -29.93 4.79 -12.92
CA ASP A 28 -31.38 4.77 -12.76
C ASP A 28 -32.09 4.60 -14.10
N THR A 29 -31.65 5.30 -15.15
CA THR A 29 -32.22 5.21 -16.49
C THR A 29 -32.04 3.81 -17.11
N GLU A 30 -30.85 3.24 -16.95
CA GLU A 30 -30.48 1.97 -17.56
C GLU A 30 -30.81 0.76 -16.66
N GLY A 31 -31.21 0.98 -15.41
CA GLY A 31 -31.52 -0.07 -14.44
C GLY A 31 -30.31 -0.86 -13.97
N TYR A 32 -29.14 -0.21 -13.84
CA TYR A 32 -27.95 -0.87 -13.34
C TYR A 32 -28.05 -1.19 -11.85
N LYS A 33 -27.46 -2.31 -11.44
CA LYS A 33 -27.26 -2.60 -10.02
C LYS A 33 -26.30 -1.56 -9.42
N THR A 34 -26.64 -1.03 -8.26
CA THR A 34 -25.84 0.05 -7.66
C THR A 34 -25.42 -0.27 -6.24
N PHE A 35 -24.26 0.26 -5.87
CA PHE A 35 -23.81 0.42 -4.49
C PHE A 35 -23.59 1.90 -4.22
N VAL A 36 -23.88 2.33 -3.00
CA VAL A 36 -23.80 3.72 -2.59
C VAL A 36 -22.43 4.00 -1.97
N ILE A 37 -21.83 5.13 -2.36
CA ILE A 37 -20.69 5.73 -1.66
C ILE A 37 -21.26 6.64 -0.59
N ALA A 38 -20.89 6.41 0.67
CA ALA A 38 -21.31 7.26 1.78
C ALA A 38 -20.74 8.69 1.66
N ASP A 39 -21.58 9.69 1.86
CA ASP A 39 -21.20 11.11 1.67
C ASP A 39 -20.06 11.59 2.60
N ASN A 40 -19.89 10.92 3.74
CA ASN A 40 -18.86 11.23 4.73
C ASN A 40 -17.55 10.45 4.55
N VAL A 41 -17.39 9.68 3.47
CA VAL A 41 -16.18 8.92 3.16
C VAL A 41 -15.49 9.53 1.95
N GLY A 42 -14.34 10.16 2.19
CA GLY A 42 -13.48 10.69 1.12
C GLY A 42 -12.82 9.57 0.30
N GLY A 43 -12.42 9.89 -0.94
CA GLY A 43 -11.87 8.92 -1.90
C GLY A 43 -10.71 8.10 -1.34
N ARG A 44 -9.72 8.74 -0.71
CA ARG A 44 -8.54 8.09 -0.13
C ARG A 44 -8.82 7.18 1.07
N PHE A 45 -10.02 7.25 1.65
CA PHE A 45 -10.48 6.39 2.75
C PHE A 45 -11.47 5.32 2.30
N SER A 46 -11.76 5.21 1.01
CA SER A 46 -12.89 4.43 0.49
C SER A 46 -12.60 2.94 0.22
N VAL A 47 -11.37 2.46 0.44
CA VAL A 47 -10.98 1.07 0.13
C VAL A 47 -11.84 0.02 0.85
N LEU A 48 -12.29 0.30 2.08
CA LEU A 48 -13.16 -0.58 2.88
C LEU A 48 -14.66 -0.33 2.64
N THR A 49 -15.01 0.42 1.60
CA THR A 49 -16.37 0.61 1.11
C THR A 49 -16.59 -0.22 -0.17
N PRO A 50 -17.78 -0.22 -0.76
CA PRO A 50 -18.00 -0.87 -2.06
C PRO A 50 -17.00 -0.48 -3.14
N VAL A 51 -16.38 0.71 -3.06
CA VAL A 51 -15.37 1.18 -4.02
C VAL A 51 -14.17 0.22 -4.12
N GLY A 52 -13.66 -0.23 -2.99
CA GLY A 52 -12.55 -1.19 -2.94
C GLY A 52 -13.04 -2.64 -2.79
N LEU A 53 -14.04 -2.90 -1.95
CA LEU A 53 -14.45 -4.26 -1.63
C LEU A 53 -15.07 -5.01 -2.80
N LEU A 54 -15.82 -4.33 -3.68
CA LEU A 54 -16.43 -5.00 -4.83
C LEU A 54 -15.40 -5.54 -5.82
N PRO A 55 -14.45 -4.73 -6.34
CA PRO A 55 -13.43 -5.25 -7.25
C PRO A 55 -12.53 -6.30 -6.59
N ILE A 56 -12.21 -6.17 -5.29
CA ILE A 56 -11.43 -7.16 -4.54
C ILE A 56 -12.19 -8.49 -4.47
N ALA A 57 -13.50 -8.47 -4.19
CA ALA A 57 -14.32 -9.66 -4.18
C ALA A 57 -14.45 -10.32 -5.57
N ILE A 58 -14.62 -9.52 -6.63
CA ILE A 58 -14.65 -10.01 -8.02
C ILE A 58 -13.33 -10.66 -8.42
N ALA A 59 -12.21 -10.13 -7.92
CA ALA A 59 -10.89 -10.73 -8.11
C ALA A 59 -10.67 -12.04 -7.34
N GLY A 60 -11.65 -12.48 -6.54
CA GLY A 60 -11.61 -13.74 -5.82
C GLY A 60 -10.96 -13.69 -4.44
N PHE A 61 -10.67 -12.52 -3.91
CA PHE A 61 -10.11 -12.38 -2.57
C PHE A 61 -11.20 -12.38 -1.49
N ASP A 62 -10.85 -12.86 -0.31
CA ASP A 62 -11.74 -12.89 0.85
C ASP A 62 -11.83 -11.50 1.50
N ILE A 63 -12.88 -10.76 1.14
CA ILE A 63 -13.16 -9.43 1.71
C ILE A 63 -13.55 -9.48 3.18
N ARG A 64 -14.03 -10.61 3.70
CA ARG A 64 -14.39 -10.76 5.12
C ARG A 64 -13.12 -10.78 5.97
N THR A 65 -12.11 -11.53 5.54
CA THR A 65 -10.81 -11.54 6.18
C THR A 65 -10.14 -10.16 6.13
N LEU A 66 -10.25 -9.45 4.99
CA LEU A 66 -9.76 -8.08 4.87
C LEU A 66 -10.41 -7.13 5.88
N VAL A 67 -11.74 -7.14 5.98
CA VAL A 67 -12.49 -6.31 6.93
C VAL A 67 -12.19 -6.72 8.37
N SER A 68 -12.02 -8.00 8.66
CA SER A 68 -11.65 -8.48 10.01
C SER A 68 -10.28 -7.91 10.44
N GLY A 69 -9.33 -7.79 9.51
CA GLY A 69 -8.04 -7.13 9.77
C GLY A 69 -8.21 -5.66 10.14
N ALA A 70 -9.08 -4.94 9.43
CA ALA A 70 -9.38 -3.54 9.74
C ALA A 70 -10.03 -3.39 11.13
N VAL A 71 -11.00 -4.23 11.48
CA VAL A 71 -11.64 -4.25 12.81
C VAL A 71 -10.62 -4.57 13.92
N ALA A 72 -9.69 -5.49 13.68
CA ALA A 72 -8.65 -5.80 14.64
C ALA A 72 -7.74 -4.59 14.87
N MET A 73 -7.38 -3.88 13.80
CA MET A 73 -6.54 -2.68 13.90
C MET A 73 -7.27 -1.51 14.54
N GLU A 74 -8.54 -1.31 14.25
CA GLU A 74 -9.39 -0.32 14.93
C GLU A 74 -9.34 -0.52 16.47
N LYS A 75 -9.53 -1.76 16.93
CA LYS A 75 -9.44 -2.09 18.35
C LYS A 75 -8.05 -1.83 18.94
N ALA A 76 -6.99 -2.12 18.19
CA ALA A 76 -5.62 -1.90 18.63
C ALA A 76 -5.23 -0.41 18.69
N CYS A 77 -5.95 0.45 17.96
CA CYS A 77 -5.70 1.88 17.84
C CYS A 77 -6.78 2.75 18.49
N GLY A 78 -7.71 2.16 19.25
CA GLY A 78 -8.79 2.89 19.91
C GLY A 78 -8.31 3.94 20.92
N GLU A 79 -9.17 4.89 21.23
CA GLU A 79 -8.86 6.00 22.15
C GLU A 79 -8.49 5.54 23.56
N ASP A 80 -9.06 4.41 24.00
CA ASP A 80 -8.81 3.82 25.32
C ASP A 80 -7.50 3.01 25.41
N ILE A 81 -6.79 2.85 24.27
CA ILE A 81 -5.54 2.10 24.25
C ILE A 81 -4.38 2.99 24.73
N PRO A 82 -3.64 2.59 25.79
CA PRO A 82 -2.50 3.36 26.26
C PRO A 82 -1.48 3.62 25.14
N PHE A 83 -0.85 4.79 25.17
CA PHE A 83 0.08 5.25 24.13
C PHE A 83 1.12 4.18 23.78
N GLU A 84 1.74 3.56 24.76
CA GLU A 84 2.81 2.56 24.59
C GLU A 84 2.35 1.25 23.94
N LYS A 85 1.03 1.07 23.82
CA LYS A 85 0.40 -0.11 23.19
C LYS A 85 -0.35 0.24 21.92
N ASN A 86 -0.48 1.52 21.61
CA ASN A 86 -1.21 1.99 20.43
C ASN A 86 -0.24 2.23 19.26
N PRO A 87 -0.19 1.31 18.27
CA PRO A 87 0.79 1.42 17.18
C PRO A 87 0.59 2.66 16.32
N ALA A 88 -0.65 3.13 16.14
CA ALA A 88 -0.92 4.35 15.38
C ALA A 88 -0.42 5.60 16.12
N ALA A 89 -0.62 5.67 17.44
CA ALA A 89 -0.14 6.76 18.27
C ALA A 89 1.39 6.83 18.31
N ILE A 90 2.04 5.66 18.47
CA ILE A 90 3.51 5.55 18.44
C ILE A 90 4.05 6.01 17.08
N TYR A 91 3.47 5.52 15.99
CA TYR A 91 3.88 5.90 14.65
C TYR A 91 3.73 7.40 14.39
N ALA A 92 2.58 7.97 14.76
CA ALA A 92 2.31 9.41 14.61
C ALA A 92 3.31 10.26 15.43
N ALA A 93 3.57 9.88 16.67
CA ALA A 93 4.52 10.57 17.54
C ALA A 93 5.96 10.49 17.00
N THR A 94 6.37 9.32 16.52
CA THR A 94 7.70 9.11 15.91
C THR A 94 7.86 9.98 14.66
N ARG A 95 6.88 9.98 13.77
CA ARG A 95 6.88 10.84 12.57
C ARG A 95 6.98 12.31 12.94
N ASN A 96 6.21 12.76 13.93
CA ASN A 96 6.25 14.15 14.38
C ASN A 96 7.62 14.52 14.98
N ALA A 97 8.20 13.65 15.82
CA ALA A 97 9.53 13.88 16.38
C ALA A 97 10.61 13.98 15.29
N LEU A 98 10.58 13.10 14.30
CA LEU A 98 11.47 13.13 13.15
C LEU A 98 11.25 14.40 12.30
N TYR A 99 10.01 14.80 12.09
CA TYR A 99 9.69 16.05 11.39
C TYR A 99 10.28 17.27 12.09
N GLN A 100 10.15 17.36 13.42
CA GLN A 100 10.73 18.44 14.23
C GLN A 100 12.26 18.41 14.19
N SER A 101 12.89 17.24 14.07
CA SER A 101 14.34 17.10 13.91
C SER A 101 14.85 17.43 12.49
N GLY A 102 13.96 17.80 11.56
CA GLY A 102 14.34 18.21 10.20
C GLY A 102 14.10 17.14 9.12
N LYS A 103 13.55 15.97 9.46
CA LYS A 103 13.14 14.97 8.47
C LYS A 103 11.86 15.40 7.79
N LYS A 104 11.92 15.75 6.51
CA LYS A 104 10.81 16.36 5.76
C LYS A 104 10.19 15.41 4.74
N ILE A 105 10.82 14.30 4.46
CA ILE A 105 10.38 13.31 3.48
C ILE A 105 10.34 11.95 4.18
N GLU A 106 9.21 11.27 4.09
CA GLU A 106 9.09 9.87 4.49
C GLU A 106 9.02 8.99 3.25
N ILE A 107 9.89 8.00 3.19
CA ILE A 107 9.93 7.03 2.11
C ILE A 107 9.35 5.71 2.63
N LEU A 108 8.21 5.28 2.06
CA LEU A 108 7.69 3.94 2.28
C LEU A 108 8.49 2.96 1.44
N VAL A 109 9.25 2.11 2.11
CA VAL A 109 10.16 1.14 1.48
C VAL A 109 9.50 -0.24 1.48
N ASN A 110 9.48 -0.88 0.33
CA ASN A 110 9.06 -2.27 0.24
C ASN A 110 10.03 -3.11 -0.61
N PHE A 111 10.15 -4.39 -0.26
CA PHE A 111 10.94 -5.38 -0.98
C PHE A 111 10.05 -6.40 -1.72
N ASN A 112 8.76 -6.08 -1.88
CA ASN A 112 7.81 -6.93 -2.59
C ASN A 112 7.05 -6.11 -3.62
N PRO A 113 7.26 -6.33 -4.93
CA PRO A 113 6.63 -5.55 -6.01
C PRO A 113 5.10 -5.52 -5.95
N LYS A 114 4.47 -6.48 -5.27
CA LYS A 114 3.00 -6.50 -5.08
C LYS A 114 2.49 -5.36 -4.21
N LEU A 115 3.36 -4.72 -3.43
CA LEU A 115 3.01 -3.56 -2.60
C LEU A 115 3.09 -2.22 -3.35
N HIS A 116 3.50 -2.21 -4.61
CA HIS A 116 3.60 -0.98 -5.39
C HIS A 116 2.34 -0.11 -5.28
N PHE A 117 1.17 -0.65 -5.62
CA PHE A 117 -0.09 0.11 -5.55
C PHE A 117 -0.56 0.38 -4.11
N PHE A 118 -0.13 -0.40 -3.13
CA PHE A 118 -0.34 -0.06 -1.73
C PHE A 118 0.45 1.21 -1.36
N ALA A 119 1.68 1.32 -1.81
CA ALA A 119 2.50 2.52 -1.61
C ALA A 119 1.93 3.74 -2.34
N GLU A 120 1.37 3.57 -3.56
CA GLU A 120 0.67 4.64 -4.28
C GLU A 120 -0.56 5.16 -3.50
N TRP A 121 -1.36 4.25 -2.94
CA TRP A 121 -2.47 4.64 -2.06
C TRP A 121 -1.98 5.35 -0.80
N TRP A 122 -0.93 4.86 -0.15
CA TRP A 122 -0.34 5.49 1.03
C TRP A 122 0.15 6.92 0.73
N LYS A 123 0.77 7.15 -0.42
CA LYS A 123 1.17 8.51 -0.87
C LYS A 123 -0.03 9.44 -1.00
N GLN A 124 -1.12 8.99 -1.61
CA GLN A 124 -2.35 9.77 -1.73
C GLN A 124 -2.95 10.06 -0.35
N LEU A 125 -3.01 9.05 0.52
CA LEU A 125 -3.57 9.19 1.86
C LEU A 125 -2.87 10.30 2.66
N TYR A 126 -1.55 10.28 2.71
CA TYR A 126 -0.77 11.27 3.44
C TYR A 126 -0.65 12.61 2.69
N GLY A 127 -0.39 12.60 1.40
CA GLY A 127 -0.22 13.81 0.60
C GLY A 127 -1.46 14.71 0.61
N GLU A 128 -2.65 14.14 0.47
CA GLU A 128 -3.90 14.89 0.54
C GLU A 128 -4.33 15.25 1.98
N SER A 129 -3.84 14.54 2.98
CA SER A 129 -4.22 14.75 4.37
C SER A 129 -3.34 15.78 5.06
N GLU A 130 -2.02 15.75 4.86
CA GLU A 130 -1.04 16.50 5.65
C GLU A 130 -0.53 17.79 4.98
N GLY A 131 -0.39 17.86 3.68
CA GLY A 131 0.21 18.98 2.95
C GLY A 131 -0.59 20.29 3.03
N LYS A 132 -0.66 20.90 4.20
CA LYS A 132 -1.46 22.10 4.49
C LYS A 132 -0.63 23.14 5.26
N ASP A 133 -0.97 24.42 5.07
CA ASP A 133 -0.36 25.56 5.77
C ASP A 133 1.18 25.61 5.69
N GLY A 134 1.75 25.15 4.59
CA GLY A 134 3.20 25.03 4.40
C GLY A 134 3.87 24.01 5.31
N LYS A 135 3.12 23.06 5.86
CA LYS A 135 3.58 22.00 6.78
C LYS A 135 3.28 20.62 6.22
N GLY A 136 3.89 19.62 6.83
CA GLY A 136 3.67 18.21 6.52
C GLY A 136 4.93 17.51 6.03
N ILE A 137 4.89 16.19 6.11
CA ILE A 137 5.95 15.29 5.63
C ILE A 137 5.59 14.89 4.21
N PHE A 138 6.52 15.05 3.27
CA PHE A 138 6.29 14.63 1.88
C PHE A 138 6.34 13.11 1.77
N PRO A 139 5.26 12.44 1.32
CA PRO A 139 5.24 11.00 1.17
C PRO A 139 5.87 10.57 -0.16
N ALA A 140 6.89 9.73 -0.10
CA ALA A 140 7.52 9.08 -1.23
C ALA A 140 7.49 7.56 -1.07
N SER A 141 7.80 6.81 -2.10
CA SER A 141 7.95 5.34 -2.00
C SER A 141 9.05 4.84 -2.91
N VAL A 142 9.64 3.70 -2.56
CA VAL A 142 10.60 2.97 -3.39
C VAL A 142 10.29 1.48 -3.38
N ASP A 143 10.49 0.84 -4.53
CA ASP A 143 10.36 -0.60 -4.72
C ASP A 143 11.76 -1.23 -4.80
N LEU A 144 12.24 -1.74 -3.67
CA LEU A 144 13.56 -2.33 -3.59
C LEU A 144 13.50 -3.83 -3.99
N THR A 145 14.57 -4.36 -4.56
CA THR A 145 15.92 -3.80 -4.78
C THR A 145 16.06 -2.93 -6.04
N THR A 146 15.03 -2.87 -6.90
CA THR A 146 15.08 -2.14 -8.18
C THR A 146 15.50 -0.68 -7.99
N ASP A 147 14.86 0.02 -7.06
CA ASP A 147 15.15 1.45 -6.82
C ASP A 147 16.45 1.74 -6.07
N LEU A 148 17.20 0.72 -5.64
CA LEU A 148 18.59 0.93 -5.23
C LEU A 148 19.44 1.48 -6.37
N HIS A 149 19.12 1.15 -7.62
CA HIS A 149 19.79 1.65 -8.80
C HIS A 149 19.38 3.08 -9.19
N SER A 150 18.25 3.58 -8.69
CA SER A 150 17.74 4.92 -8.98
C SER A 150 17.91 5.88 -7.80
N MET A 151 17.58 5.44 -6.59
CA MET A 151 17.48 6.27 -5.39
C MET A 151 18.49 5.90 -4.30
N GLY A 152 19.10 4.71 -4.35
CA GLY A 152 19.96 4.20 -3.29
C GLY A 152 21.12 5.14 -2.94
N GLN A 153 21.80 5.69 -3.95
CA GLN A 153 22.90 6.64 -3.74
C GLN A 153 22.45 7.89 -2.97
N TYR A 154 21.29 8.45 -3.33
CA TYR A 154 20.79 9.64 -2.66
C TYR A 154 20.32 9.35 -1.24
N ILE A 155 19.64 8.23 -1.02
CA ILE A 155 19.20 7.81 0.32
C ILE A 155 20.42 7.61 1.21
N GLN A 156 21.46 6.94 0.71
CA GLN A 156 22.68 6.63 1.45
C GLN A 156 23.51 7.87 1.80
N GLN A 157 23.75 8.77 0.85
CA GLN A 157 24.72 9.86 0.98
C GLN A 157 24.19 11.25 0.65
N GLY A 158 22.89 11.38 0.39
CA GLY A 158 22.26 12.67 0.11
C GLY A 158 21.99 13.49 1.37
N VAL A 159 21.17 14.53 1.21
CA VAL A 159 20.76 15.39 2.33
C VAL A 159 19.97 14.59 3.35
N ARG A 160 20.34 14.68 4.62
CA ARG A 160 19.74 13.89 5.73
C ARG A 160 18.35 14.39 6.17
N MET A 161 17.50 14.71 5.21
CA MET A 161 16.10 15.12 5.42
C MET A 161 15.10 13.99 5.24
N LEU A 162 15.56 12.78 4.95
CA LEU A 162 14.75 11.58 4.72
C LEU A 162 14.58 10.78 6.01
N MET A 163 13.47 10.06 6.10
CA MET A 163 13.27 8.91 6.98
C MET A 163 12.61 7.78 6.19
N GLU A 164 12.91 6.55 6.55
CA GLU A 164 12.39 5.37 5.88
C GLU A 164 11.44 4.60 6.81
N THR A 165 10.28 4.20 6.26
CA THR A 165 9.37 3.26 6.88
C THR A 165 9.36 1.98 6.05
N VAL A 166 9.96 0.91 6.58
CA VAL A 166 10.15 -0.35 5.85
C VAL A 166 9.02 -1.32 6.15
N ILE A 167 8.33 -1.79 5.10
CA ILE A 167 7.36 -2.88 5.20
C ILE A 167 8.08 -4.19 4.97
N SER A 168 8.14 -5.00 6.01
CA SER A 168 8.83 -6.28 6.03
C SER A 168 7.86 -7.46 6.10
N PHE A 169 8.05 -8.47 5.24
CA PHE A 169 7.25 -9.70 5.27
C PHE A 169 7.89 -10.73 6.16
N GLY A 170 7.14 -11.19 7.16
CA GLY A 170 7.60 -12.25 8.06
C GLY A 170 7.56 -13.65 7.43
N LYS A 171 6.56 -13.90 6.55
CA LYS A 171 6.38 -15.20 5.88
C LYS A 171 5.79 -15.01 4.49
N PRO A 172 6.44 -15.52 3.44
CA PRO A 172 5.91 -15.47 2.09
C PRO A 172 4.76 -16.47 1.91
N HIS A 173 3.87 -16.18 0.98
CA HIS A 173 2.78 -17.09 0.62
C HIS A 173 3.29 -18.31 -0.19
N TYR A 174 4.25 -18.08 -1.07
CA TYR A 174 4.90 -19.11 -1.87
C TYR A 174 6.41 -19.13 -1.61
N GLN A 175 7.00 -20.33 -1.70
CA GLN A 175 8.43 -20.53 -1.56
C GLN A 175 8.97 -21.03 -2.88
N VAL A 176 9.95 -20.33 -3.43
CA VAL A 176 10.64 -20.68 -4.67
C VAL A 176 12.14 -20.83 -4.36
N GLN A 177 12.71 -21.96 -4.71
CA GLN A 177 14.15 -22.19 -4.57
C GLN A 177 14.87 -21.78 -5.86
N ILE A 178 16.06 -21.23 -5.70
CA ILE A 178 16.94 -20.89 -6.82
C ILE A 178 17.56 -22.18 -7.33
N PRO A 179 17.37 -22.51 -8.63
CA PRO A 179 17.97 -23.71 -9.21
C PRO A 179 19.49 -23.56 -9.39
N SER A 180 20.21 -24.67 -9.48
CA SER A 180 21.60 -24.68 -9.92
C SER A 180 21.65 -24.63 -11.44
N ASP A 181 22.58 -23.85 -12.01
CA ASP A 181 22.90 -23.87 -13.44
C ASP A 181 24.25 -24.55 -13.67
N ALA A 182 24.27 -25.60 -14.51
CA ALA A 182 25.49 -26.35 -14.81
C ALA A 182 26.57 -25.47 -15.48
N ALA A 183 26.19 -24.48 -16.26
CA ALA A 183 27.12 -23.59 -16.93
C ALA A 183 27.66 -22.49 -16.00
N ASN A 184 26.92 -22.13 -14.99
CA ASN A 184 27.27 -21.09 -13.99
C ASN A 184 27.89 -19.82 -14.61
N LEU A 185 27.37 -19.38 -15.74
CA LEU A 185 27.93 -18.23 -16.49
C LEU A 185 27.82 -16.92 -15.73
N ASP A 186 26.77 -16.76 -14.94
CA ASP A 186 26.51 -15.60 -14.08
C ASP A 186 27.25 -15.70 -12.73
N LYS A 187 27.88 -16.84 -12.42
CA LYS A 187 28.56 -17.15 -11.17
C LYS A 187 27.67 -17.07 -9.92
N LEU A 188 26.35 -17.27 -10.09
CA LEU A 188 25.38 -17.17 -9.01
C LEU A 188 25.02 -18.51 -8.35
N ASN A 189 25.69 -19.62 -8.71
CA ASN A 189 25.44 -20.93 -8.08
C ASN A 189 25.68 -20.98 -6.56
N PHE A 190 26.35 -19.98 -5.98
CA PHE A 190 26.43 -19.84 -4.52
C PHE A 190 25.06 -19.57 -3.86
N LEU A 191 24.07 -19.14 -4.64
CA LEU A 191 22.68 -18.97 -4.22
C LEU A 191 21.83 -20.22 -4.45
N ALA A 192 22.32 -21.20 -5.20
CA ALA A 192 21.55 -22.41 -5.52
C ALA A 192 21.09 -23.12 -4.24
N GLY A 193 19.82 -23.57 -4.26
CA GLY A 193 19.16 -24.18 -3.11
C GLY A 193 18.64 -23.21 -2.07
N LYS A 194 19.03 -21.94 -2.08
CA LYS A 194 18.43 -20.90 -1.22
C LYS A 194 17.05 -20.49 -1.74
N ARG A 195 16.20 -20.07 -0.84
CA ARG A 195 14.90 -19.53 -1.23
C ARG A 195 15.04 -18.08 -1.69
N VAL A 196 14.27 -17.69 -2.70
CA VAL A 196 14.26 -16.31 -3.22
C VAL A 196 13.88 -15.31 -2.12
N ASP A 197 12.92 -15.66 -1.25
CA ASP A 197 12.52 -14.80 -0.14
C ASP A 197 13.60 -14.63 0.93
N GLU A 198 14.44 -15.65 1.15
CA GLU A 198 15.59 -15.54 2.07
C GLU A 198 16.66 -14.60 1.50
N VAL A 199 16.96 -14.71 0.21
CA VAL A 199 17.91 -13.81 -0.46
C VAL A 199 17.38 -12.36 -0.41
N ASN A 200 16.11 -12.17 -0.70
CA ASN A 200 15.45 -10.86 -0.63
C ASN A 200 15.47 -10.28 0.81
N LYS A 201 15.28 -11.13 1.82
CA LYS A 201 15.37 -10.73 3.23
C LYS A 201 16.78 -10.30 3.63
N MET A 202 17.80 -10.94 3.09
CA MET A 202 19.19 -10.51 3.32
C MET A 202 19.49 -9.18 2.65
N ALA A 203 18.92 -8.94 1.46
CA ALA A 203 19.00 -7.63 0.79
C ALA A 203 18.30 -6.53 1.61
N GLU A 204 17.10 -6.81 2.15
CA GLU A 204 16.39 -5.92 3.06
C GLU A 204 17.25 -5.56 4.28
N LEU A 205 17.80 -6.55 4.95
CA LEU A 205 18.64 -6.34 6.13
C LEU A 205 19.91 -5.55 5.81
N GLY A 206 20.60 -5.89 4.73
CA GLY A 206 21.80 -5.18 4.28
C GLY A 206 21.53 -3.71 3.95
N THR A 207 20.40 -3.42 3.28
CA THR A 207 19.96 -2.06 2.99
C THR A 207 19.66 -1.28 4.26
N GLN A 208 18.91 -1.85 5.19
CA GLN A 208 18.59 -1.20 6.46
C GLN A 208 19.86 -0.85 7.25
N ILE A 209 20.83 -1.77 7.33
CA ILE A 209 22.10 -1.51 8.02
C ILE A 209 22.86 -0.37 7.33
N ALA A 210 22.89 -0.34 5.99
CA ALA A 210 23.59 0.69 5.24
C ALA A 210 22.97 2.09 5.38
N HIS A 211 21.65 2.17 5.58
CA HIS A 211 20.93 3.46 5.63
C HIS A 211 20.81 4.08 7.04
N VAL A 212 21.25 3.38 8.09
CA VAL A 212 21.13 3.85 9.50
C VAL A 212 22.18 4.93 9.87
N ASP A 213 23.26 5.08 9.15
CA ASP A 213 24.38 6.01 9.45
C ASP A 213 24.07 7.49 9.15
#